data_6d3d32a4588a298a43e7f988f3087a54
#
_entry.id   6d3d32a4588a298a43e7f988f3087a54
#
_cell.length_a   1.000
_cell.length_b   1.000
_cell.length_c   1.000
_cell.angle_alpha   90.00
_cell.angle_beta   90.00
_cell.angle_gamma   90.00
#
_symmetry.space_group_name_H-M   'P 1'
#
loop_
_entity.id
_entity.type
_entity.pdbx_description
1 polymer ?
#
loop_
_entity_poly.entity_id
_entity_poly.type
_entity_poly.pdbx_seq_one_letter_code
_entity_poly.pdbx_strand_id
1 'polypeptide(L)'
;RAGYLRPIYMEPMYQRKICFGNKGYPFTANPRNDQIRYVKGMCPVCERVQEREILITNMLYPPLSESYAYGFANAIRKVLSFSKEIAAIPERDL
;
A
#
# COMPACT_ATOMS: atom_id res chain seq x y z
N ARG A 1 6.47 4.45 -5.24
CA ARG A 1 5.35 3.89 -4.47
C ARG A 1 5.90 3.24 -3.22
N ALA A 2 5.46 3.69 -2.09
CA ALA A 2 5.86 3.12 -0.81
C ALA A 2 4.75 2.17 -0.32
N GLY A 3 5.11 0.91 -0.06
CA GLY A 3 4.20 -0.09 0.48
C GLY A 3 3.59 -1.04 -0.56
N TYR A 4 2.55 -1.74 -0.15
CA TYR A 4 1.81 -2.65 -1.03
C TYR A 4 1.12 -1.88 -2.16
N LEU A 5 0.97 -2.53 -3.31
CA LEU A 5 0.42 -1.90 -4.52
C LEU A 5 -1.00 -1.38 -4.35
N ARG A 6 -1.80 -2.04 -3.50
CA ARG A 6 -3.20 -1.69 -3.26
C ARG A 6 -3.70 -2.27 -1.94
N PRO A 7 -4.82 -1.78 -1.40
CA PRO A 7 -5.49 -2.40 -0.25
C PRO A 7 -5.83 -3.86 -0.54
N ILE A 8 -5.74 -4.70 0.49
CA ILE A 8 -5.87 -6.16 0.34
C ILE A 8 -7.17 -6.60 -0.33
N TYR A 9 -8.29 -5.95 -0.02
CA TYR A 9 -9.58 -6.28 -0.63
C TYR A 9 -9.67 -5.92 -2.13
N MET A 10 -8.71 -5.14 -2.63
CA MET A 10 -8.57 -4.81 -4.05
C MET A 10 -7.70 -5.82 -4.81
N GLU A 11 -7.13 -6.81 -4.11
CA GLU A 11 -6.35 -7.86 -4.76
C GLU A 11 -7.24 -8.80 -5.59
N PRO A 12 -6.72 -9.36 -6.69
CA PRO A 12 -7.50 -10.20 -7.61
C PRO A 12 -8.23 -11.36 -6.95
N MET A 13 -7.66 -11.93 -5.88
CA MET A 13 -8.25 -13.01 -5.11
C MET A 13 -9.62 -12.60 -4.53
N TYR A 14 -9.70 -11.40 -3.95
CA TYR A 14 -10.94 -10.88 -3.37
C TYR A 14 -11.90 -10.40 -4.45
N GLN A 15 -11.38 -9.71 -5.48
CA GLN A 15 -12.19 -9.19 -6.58
C GLN A 15 -12.92 -10.29 -7.34
N ARG A 16 -12.24 -11.40 -7.57
CA ARG A 16 -12.77 -12.56 -8.30
C ARG A 16 -13.37 -13.62 -7.38
N LYS A 17 -13.25 -13.44 -6.05
CA LYS A 17 -13.67 -14.43 -5.04
C LYS A 17 -13.07 -15.81 -5.32
N ILE A 18 -11.78 -15.86 -5.68
CA ILE A 18 -11.05 -17.10 -5.99
C ILE A 18 -10.08 -17.39 -4.86
N CYS A 19 -10.13 -18.61 -4.32
CA CYS A 19 -9.16 -19.07 -3.33
C CYS A 19 -8.88 -20.55 -3.51
N PHE A 20 -9.69 -21.44 -2.91
CA PHE A 20 -9.50 -22.87 -2.99
C PHE A 20 -10.53 -23.53 -3.92
N GLY A 21 -10.03 -24.37 -4.82
CA GLY A 21 -10.88 -25.06 -5.79
C GLY A 21 -11.53 -24.13 -6.81
N ASN A 22 -12.54 -24.63 -7.48
CA ASN A 22 -13.25 -23.93 -8.57
C ASN A 22 -14.63 -23.37 -8.20
N LYS A 23 -15.05 -23.57 -6.93
CA LYS A 23 -16.39 -23.17 -6.43
C LYS A 23 -16.36 -21.88 -5.59
N GLY A 24 -15.25 -21.16 -5.56
CA GLY A 24 -15.12 -19.89 -4.84
C GLY A 24 -15.03 -20.00 -3.31
N TYR A 25 -14.68 -21.18 -2.75
CA TYR A 25 -14.45 -21.33 -1.32
C TYR A 25 -13.20 -20.49 -0.90
N PRO A 26 -13.21 -19.79 0.27
CA PRO A 26 -14.26 -19.74 1.31
C PRO A 26 -15.34 -18.67 1.08
N PHE A 27 -15.29 -17.89 0.02
CA PHE A 27 -16.23 -16.79 -0.22
C PHE A 27 -17.69 -17.26 -0.36
N THR A 28 -17.90 -18.48 -0.83
CA THR A 28 -19.22 -19.10 -1.00
C THR A 28 -19.66 -19.94 0.18
N ALA A 29 -18.83 -20.06 1.24
CA ALA A 29 -19.14 -20.91 2.40
C ALA A 29 -20.29 -20.39 3.27
N ASN A 30 -20.56 -19.09 3.21
CA ASN A 30 -21.64 -18.46 3.96
C ASN A 30 -22.48 -17.60 3.00
N PRO A 31 -23.82 -17.77 2.96
CA PRO A 31 -24.71 -16.97 2.11
C PRO A 31 -24.59 -15.45 2.31
N ARG A 32 -24.21 -15.01 3.51
CA ARG A 32 -23.97 -13.58 3.79
C ARG A 32 -22.75 -13.04 3.05
N ASN A 33 -21.81 -13.88 2.65
CA ASN A 33 -20.62 -13.46 1.90
C ASN A 33 -20.94 -12.98 0.50
N ASP A 34 -22.07 -13.41 -0.08
CA ASP A 34 -22.52 -12.95 -1.38
C ASP A 34 -22.91 -11.46 -1.39
N GLN A 35 -23.26 -10.92 -0.23
CA GLN A 35 -23.59 -9.50 -0.05
C GLN A 35 -22.35 -8.62 0.05
N ILE A 36 -21.17 -9.19 0.35
CA ILE A 36 -19.92 -8.46 0.49
C ILE A 36 -19.35 -8.16 -0.91
N ARG A 37 -19.24 -6.87 -1.21
CA ARG A 37 -18.60 -6.39 -2.45
C ARG A 37 -17.29 -5.70 -2.10
N TYR A 38 -16.21 -6.20 -2.64
CA TYR A 38 -14.87 -5.64 -2.48
C TYR A 38 -14.62 -4.57 -3.54
N VAL A 39 -15.12 -3.37 -3.32
CA VAL A 39 -15.06 -2.27 -4.30
C VAL A 39 -14.24 -1.09 -3.78
N LYS A 40 -13.70 -0.29 -4.69
CA LYS A 40 -13.05 0.97 -4.34
C LYS A 40 -14.06 1.88 -3.61
N GLY A 41 -13.60 2.54 -2.54
CA GLY A 41 -14.44 3.33 -1.65
C GLY A 41 -14.99 2.55 -0.44
N MET A 42 -14.82 1.22 -0.39
CA MET A 42 -15.25 0.39 0.74
C MET A 42 -14.56 0.78 2.05
N CYS A 43 -13.27 1.10 1.99
CA CYS A 43 -12.47 1.53 3.13
C CYS A 43 -11.70 2.82 2.79
N PRO A 44 -12.35 3.98 2.76
CA PRO A 44 -11.78 5.22 2.24
C PRO A 44 -10.55 5.69 3.02
N VAL A 45 -10.49 5.43 4.32
CA VAL A 45 -9.31 5.74 5.14
C VAL A 45 -8.13 4.86 4.74
N CYS A 46 -8.34 3.56 4.56
CA CYS A 46 -7.30 2.63 4.12
C CYS A 46 -6.76 3.02 2.73
N GLU A 47 -7.64 3.37 1.81
CA GLU A 47 -7.28 3.81 0.46
C GLU A 47 -6.45 5.10 0.50
N ARG A 48 -6.88 6.09 1.29
CA ARG A 48 -6.16 7.35 1.45
C ARG A 48 -4.76 7.14 2.03
N VAL A 49 -4.66 6.35 3.11
CA VAL A 49 -3.37 6.02 3.74
C VAL A 49 -2.46 5.31 2.75
N GLN A 50 -2.97 4.30 2.06
CA GLN A 50 -2.22 3.53 1.08
C GLN A 50 -1.74 4.37 -0.11
N GLU A 51 -2.56 5.27 -0.59
CA GLU A 51 -2.25 6.06 -1.79
C GLU A 51 -1.38 7.29 -1.50
N ARG A 52 -1.47 7.87 -0.30
CA ARG A 52 -0.94 9.22 -0.06
C ARG A 52 -0.19 9.44 1.24
N GLU A 53 -0.41 8.63 2.27
CA GLU A 53 0.03 8.98 3.62
C GLU A 53 1.06 8.02 4.21
N ILE A 54 1.27 6.84 3.62
CA ILE A 54 2.18 5.83 4.17
C ILE A 54 3.48 5.72 3.37
N LEU A 55 4.58 5.68 4.07
CA LEU A 55 5.89 5.30 3.58
C LEU A 55 6.36 4.07 4.36
N ILE A 56 6.60 2.97 3.66
CA ILE A 56 7.12 1.74 4.27
C ILE A 56 8.54 1.53 3.79
N THR A 57 9.44 1.25 4.73
CA THR A 57 10.84 0.96 4.44
C THR A 57 11.33 -0.24 5.21
N ASN A 58 12.20 -1.03 4.59
CA ASN A 58 12.98 -2.09 5.21
C ASN A 58 14.45 -1.68 5.41
N MET A 59 14.77 -0.41 5.23
CA MET A 59 16.15 0.08 5.40
C MET A 59 16.55 0.23 6.86
N LEU A 60 15.57 0.32 7.79
CA LEU A 60 15.80 0.44 9.23
C LEU A 60 15.66 -0.93 9.91
N TYR A 61 16.65 -1.79 9.74
CA TYR A 61 16.66 -3.15 10.28
C TYR A 61 17.75 -3.32 11.33
N PRO A 62 17.49 -3.91 12.51
CA PRO A 62 18.54 -4.20 13.49
C PRO A 62 19.61 -5.18 12.94
N PRO A 63 20.89 -5.02 13.32
CA PRO A 63 21.44 -3.99 14.20
C PRO A 63 21.86 -2.75 13.41
N LEU A 64 21.12 -1.64 13.57
CA LEU A 64 21.49 -0.37 12.99
C LEU A 64 22.00 0.60 14.06
N SER A 65 23.00 1.40 13.71
CA SER A 65 23.47 2.47 14.59
C SER A 65 22.45 3.61 14.64
N GLU A 66 22.39 4.29 15.75
CA GLU A 66 21.56 5.49 15.92
C GLU A 66 21.88 6.55 14.84
N SER A 67 23.17 6.72 14.50
CA SER A 67 23.61 7.63 13.46
C SER A 67 23.00 7.31 12.08
N TYR A 68 22.82 6.03 11.76
CA TYR A 68 22.16 5.62 10.51
C TYR A 68 20.67 5.99 10.52
N ALA A 69 19.98 5.78 11.64
CA ALA A 69 18.58 6.16 11.77
C ALA A 69 18.38 7.68 11.63
N TYR A 70 19.25 8.49 12.24
CA TYR A 70 19.24 9.93 12.04
C TYR A 70 19.56 10.33 10.59
N GLY A 71 20.53 9.67 9.96
CA GLY A 71 20.85 9.88 8.55
C GLY A 71 19.64 9.63 7.63
N PHE A 72 18.91 8.55 7.87
CA PHE A 72 17.68 8.22 7.14
C PHE A 72 16.59 9.29 7.34
N ALA A 73 16.34 9.70 8.59
CA ALA A 73 15.36 10.73 8.89
C ALA A 73 15.72 12.07 8.24
N ASN A 74 17.00 12.44 8.23
CA ASN A 74 17.50 13.65 7.56
C ASN A 74 17.36 13.57 6.05
N ALA A 75 17.56 12.40 5.43
CA ALA A 75 17.35 12.19 4.00
C ALA A 75 15.88 12.41 3.63
N ILE A 76 14.94 11.86 4.40
CA ILE A 76 13.50 12.10 4.19
C ILE A 76 13.18 13.60 4.32
N ARG A 77 13.67 14.25 5.37
CA ARG A 77 13.46 15.68 5.58
C ARG A 77 13.97 16.52 4.42
N LYS A 78 15.15 16.17 3.89
CA LYS A 78 15.72 16.82 2.70
C LYS A 78 14.83 16.64 1.47
N VAL A 79 14.35 15.44 1.19
CA VAL A 79 13.43 15.19 0.07
C VAL A 79 12.14 16.00 0.22
N LEU A 80 11.57 16.04 1.42
CA LEU A 80 10.36 16.83 1.69
C LEU A 80 10.57 18.33 1.50
N SER A 81 11.75 18.85 1.85
CA SER A 81 12.06 20.29 1.64
C SER A 81 12.15 20.70 0.16
N PHE A 82 12.43 19.74 -0.74
CA PHE A 82 12.46 19.92 -2.19
C PHE A 82 11.26 19.33 -2.91
N SER A 83 10.17 19.08 -2.19
CA SER A 83 8.99 18.37 -2.73
C SER A 83 8.35 19.08 -3.94
N LYS A 84 8.36 20.40 -3.95
CA LYS A 84 7.81 21.21 -5.07
C LYS A 84 8.66 21.08 -6.33
N GLU A 85 9.97 21.14 -6.18
CA GLU A 85 10.93 20.98 -7.27
C GLU A 85 10.88 19.56 -7.84
N ILE A 86 10.79 18.56 -6.97
CA ILE A 86 10.67 17.16 -7.37
C ILE A 86 9.35 16.93 -8.12
N ALA A 87 8.24 17.49 -7.64
CA ALA A 87 6.94 17.38 -8.30
C ALA A 87 6.89 18.06 -9.68
N ALA A 88 7.77 19.01 -9.94
CA ALA A 88 7.89 19.69 -11.24
C ALA A 88 8.72 18.90 -12.27
N ILE A 89 9.41 17.83 -11.84
CA ILE A 89 10.18 16.98 -12.75
C ILE A 89 9.18 16.11 -13.54
N PRO A 90 9.19 16.19 -14.89
CA PRO A 90 8.30 15.36 -15.68
C PRO A 90 8.59 13.86 -15.44
N GLU A 91 7.54 13.06 -15.30
CA GLU A 91 7.68 11.60 -15.27
C GLU A 91 8.39 11.16 -16.55
N ARG A 92 9.61 10.68 -16.41
CA ARG A 92 10.26 9.95 -17.49
C ARG A 92 9.65 8.56 -17.47
N ASP A 93 9.09 8.15 -18.57
CA ASP A 93 8.71 6.76 -18.82
C ASP A 93 9.94 5.88 -18.55
N LEU A 94 9.89 5.14 -17.45
CA LEU A 94 10.90 4.17 -17.07
C LEU A 94 10.59 2.83 -17.75
#